data_027e02e6532e4a24bef9705d59d28a37
#
_entry.id   027e02e6532e4a24bef9705d59d28a37
#
_cell.length_a   1.000
_cell.length_b   1.000
_cell.length_c   1.000
_cell.angle_alpha   90.00
_cell.angle_beta   90.00
_cell.angle_gamma   90.00
#
_symmetry.space_group_name_H-M   'P 1'
#
loop_
_entity.id
_entity.type
_entity.pdbx_description
1 polymer ?
#
loop_
_entity_poly.entity_id
_entity_poly.type
_entity_poly.pdbx_seq_one_letter_code
_entity_poly.pdbx_strand_id
1 'polypeptide(L)'
;MTGFRSAVTRRQAIELIAMTAAAALPSVTAAQQRGPDFPKGAVIRALLKDYAPEDLAGGATLFHEHMSLGADFNQRFTAASAAARALNGPPPAPLGTPPAAPRAGGGGAAPGGGRAAGPGAPAGPNPMSDVSLMARELVDARNDGVACIVDGGHPDSGRDINFLRQVSMMSGVPIVAGGGFYAQPWYPTEISSMSENQIVDALIRQADEDTLGAWGEIGSWDEITADERKVFRAIGRAHVATNLPIFTHTGIPGKSALEQLDILEDAGVRPGRVVIGHLGNLVDANVYVHKIVCRRGAYVGFDRQGGGGDANVVPMVMSLLEAGYADHLMFSADTMRGYGKTLTVFLPKLRAAGVSDDVLHKIMVDNSRRWLAFVPKRPRKRA
;
A
#
# COMPACT_ATOMS: atom_id res chain seq x y z
N MET A 1 -34.78 5.19 -59.97
CA MET A 1 -33.63 5.55 -59.15
C MET A 1 -33.69 4.67 -57.90
N THR A 2 -32.96 3.56 -57.94
CA THR A 2 -32.95 2.51 -56.90
C THR A 2 -31.69 2.68 -56.08
N GLY A 3 -31.86 3.12 -54.82
CA GLY A 3 -30.78 3.25 -53.87
C GLY A 3 -30.45 1.88 -53.18
N PHE A 4 -29.30 1.33 -53.48
CA PHE A 4 -28.73 0.18 -52.80
C PHE A 4 -28.21 0.63 -51.42
N ARG A 5 -28.86 0.19 -50.34
CA ARG A 5 -28.27 0.20 -48.99
C ARG A 5 -27.51 -1.12 -48.78
N SER A 6 -26.19 -1.08 -48.88
CA SER A 6 -25.33 -2.18 -48.50
C SER A 6 -25.34 -2.33 -46.99
N ALA A 7 -25.92 -3.41 -46.44
CA ALA A 7 -25.87 -3.74 -45.07
C ALA A 7 -24.55 -4.46 -44.76
N VAL A 8 -23.74 -3.89 -43.88
CA VAL A 8 -22.49 -4.49 -43.40
C VAL A 8 -22.83 -5.76 -42.62
N THR A 9 -22.27 -6.90 -43.02
CA THR A 9 -22.52 -8.18 -42.38
C THR A 9 -21.81 -8.26 -41.00
N ARG A 10 -22.35 -9.09 -40.09
CA ARG A 10 -21.76 -9.32 -38.77
C ARG A 10 -20.27 -9.69 -38.81
N ARG A 11 -19.86 -10.40 -39.85
CA ARG A 11 -18.46 -10.81 -40.06
C ARG A 11 -17.57 -9.63 -40.46
N GLN A 12 -18.05 -8.72 -41.30
CA GLN A 12 -17.35 -7.49 -41.67
C GLN A 12 -17.25 -6.51 -40.49
N ALA A 13 -18.25 -6.46 -39.60
CA ALA A 13 -18.18 -5.65 -38.40
C ALA A 13 -17.13 -6.21 -37.42
N ILE A 14 -16.97 -7.55 -37.30
CA ILE A 14 -15.96 -8.19 -36.45
C ILE A 14 -14.55 -7.98 -37.02
N GLU A 15 -14.38 -8.04 -38.35
CA GLU A 15 -13.09 -7.76 -39.01
C GLU A 15 -12.70 -6.28 -38.89
N LEU A 16 -13.66 -5.34 -38.96
CA LEU A 16 -13.40 -3.92 -38.72
C LEU A 16 -13.01 -3.63 -37.27
N ILE A 17 -13.60 -4.32 -36.28
CA ILE A 17 -13.24 -4.20 -34.86
C ILE A 17 -11.87 -4.79 -34.61
N ALA A 18 -11.50 -5.90 -35.26
CA ALA A 18 -10.19 -6.51 -35.14
C ALA A 18 -9.06 -5.65 -35.78
N MET A 19 -9.36 -4.87 -36.80
CA MET A 19 -8.36 -3.99 -37.41
C MET A 19 -8.16 -2.66 -36.66
N THR A 20 -9.11 -2.25 -35.83
CA THR A 20 -8.96 -1.03 -34.99
C THR A 20 -8.32 -1.28 -33.64
N ALA A 21 -8.17 -2.55 -33.21
CA ALA A 21 -7.49 -2.93 -31.97
C ALA A 21 -5.96 -3.00 -32.10
N ALA A 22 -5.41 -2.84 -33.30
CA ALA A 22 -3.97 -2.73 -33.53
C ALA A 22 -3.52 -1.26 -33.67
N ALA A 23 -4.16 -0.32 -32.93
CA ALA A 23 -3.56 0.98 -32.71
C ALA A 23 -2.34 0.76 -31.83
N ALA A 24 -1.17 0.75 -32.46
CA ALA A 24 0.12 0.70 -31.77
C ALA A 24 0.13 1.71 -30.63
N LEU A 25 0.29 1.22 -29.41
CA LEU A 25 0.77 2.06 -28.32
C LEU A 25 1.98 2.82 -28.88
N PRO A 26 2.08 4.14 -28.69
CA PRO A 26 3.25 4.86 -29.17
C PRO A 26 4.47 4.14 -28.62
N SER A 27 5.32 3.63 -29.51
CA SER A 27 6.64 3.13 -29.17
C SER A 27 7.35 4.29 -28.50
N VAL A 28 7.42 4.25 -27.18
CA VAL A 28 8.30 5.13 -26.42
C VAL A 28 9.70 4.75 -26.90
N THR A 29 10.27 5.59 -27.78
CA THR A 29 11.66 5.49 -28.17
C THR A 29 12.47 5.35 -26.89
N ALA A 30 13.42 4.42 -26.86
CA ALA A 30 14.33 4.17 -25.76
C ALA A 30 15.23 5.40 -25.53
N ALA A 31 14.63 6.49 -25.01
CA ALA A 31 15.33 7.44 -24.20
C ALA A 31 15.72 6.64 -22.97
N GLN A 32 17.02 6.39 -22.74
CA GLN A 32 17.54 5.86 -21.49
C GLN A 32 16.74 6.49 -20.35
N GLN A 33 15.85 5.70 -19.72
CA GLN A 33 15.06 6.19 -18.62
C GLN A 33 16.06 6.52 -17.50
N ARG A 34 16.35 7.82 -17.38
CA ARG A 34 17.04 8.31 -16.20
C ARG A 34 16.13 7.98 -15.04
N GLY A 35 16.67 7.27 -14.05
CA GLY A 35 15.95 7.02 -12.80
C GLY A 35 15.46 8.34 -12.18
N PRO A 36 14.63 8.30 -11.12
CA PRO A 36 14.12 9.51 -10.52
C PRO A 36 15.25 10.41 -10.00
N ASP A 37 15.11 11.71 -10.21
CA ASP A 37 15.99 12.71 -9.60
C ASP A 37 15.63 12.88 -8.13
N PHE A 38 16.66 12.89 -7.27
CA PHE A 38 16.48 13.10 -5.83
C PHE A 38 17.09 14.44 -5.40
N PRO A 39 16.45 15.16 -4.44
CA PRO A 39 17.04 16.37 -3.87
C PRO A 39 18.41 16.08 -3.25
N LYS A 40 19.33 17.03 -3.35
CA LYS A 40 20.66 16.92 -2.71
C LYS A 40 20.50 16.65 -1.21
N GLY A 41 21.15 15.60 -0.71
CA GLY A 41 21.07 15.18 0.70
C GLY A 41 19.84 14.37 1.05
N ALA A 42 19.05 13.94 0.05
CA ALA A 42 17.96 13.01 0.30
C ALA A 42 18.48 11.65 0.74
N VAL A 43 17.77 11.04 1.69
CA VAL A 43 18.06 9.69 2.21
C VAL A 43 16.79 8.86 2.26
N ILE A 44 16.95 7.56 2.22
CA ILE A 44 15.93 6.59 2.67
C ILE A 44 16.41 6.08 4.04
N ARG A 45 15.65 6.38 5.09
CA ARG A 45 16.01 6.02 6.46
C ARG A 45 15.52 4.64 6.81
N ALA A 46 16.43 3.68 6.91
CA ALA A 46 16.17 2.36 7.46
C ALA A 46 16.64 2.28 8.91
N LEU A 47 16.23 1.24 9.62
CA LEU A 47 16.50 1.04 11.05
C LEU A 47 17.99 1.06 11.41
N LEU A 48 18.84 0.48 10.57
CA LEU A 48 20.29 0.35 10.86
C LEU A 48 21.12 1.52 10.35
N LYS A 49 20.76 2.09 9.20
CA LYS A 49 21.45 3.24 8.60
C LYS A 49 20.56 3.99 7.63
N ASP A 50 20.97 5.20 7.27
CA ASP A 50 20.39 5.95 6.15
C ASP A 50 21.11 5.49 4.84
N TYR A 51 20.34 5.29 3.77
CA TYR A 51 20.81 4.92 2.44
C TYR A 51 20.66 6.10 1.48
N ALA A 52 21.59 6.26 0.54
CA ALA A 52 21.27 7.05 -0.64
C ALA A 52 20.14 6.36 -1.43
N PRO A 53 19.18 7.11 -2.00
CA PRO A 53 18.09 6.47 -2.74
C PRO A 53 18.57 5.57 -3.88
N GLU A 54 19.72 5.86 -4.46
CA GLU A 54 20.37 5.10 -5.53
C GLU A 54 20.87 3.72 -5.05
N ASP A 55 21.25 3.59 -3.78
CA ASP A 55 21.72 2.33 -3.19
C ASP A 55 20.65 1.23 -3.19
N LEU A 56 19.36 1.62 -3.27
CA LEU A 56 18.21 0.73 -3.28
C LEU A 56 17.62 0.52 -4.68
N ALA A 57 18.29 0.98 -5.74
CA ALA A 57 17.81 0.86 -7.13
C ALA A 57 17.91 -0.58 -7.67
N GLY A 58 18.63 -1.46 -7.01
CA GLY A 58 18.88 -2.83 -7.47
C GLY A 58 17.73 -3.81 -7.28
N GLY A 59 16.59 -3.39 -6.69
CA GLY A 59 15.44 -4.25 -6.47
C GLY A 59 14.18 -3.49 -6.03
N ALA A 60 13.11 -4.21 -5.84
CA ALA A 60 11.83 -3.66 -5.43
C ALA A 60 11.86 -3.15 -3.98
N THR A 61 11.14 -2.06 -3.72
CA THR A 61 10.81 -1.62 -2.38
C THR A 61 9.33 -1.88 -2.11
N LEU A 62 9.05 -2.75 -1.14
CA LEU A 62 7.69 -3.02 -0.67
C LEU A 62 7.29 -1.91 0.31
N PHE A 63 6.28 -1.13 -0.04
CA PHE A 63 5.94 0.07 0.73
C PHE A 63 5.07 -0.20 1.96
N HIS A 64 4.53 -1.41 2.10
CA HIS A 64 3.62 -1.76 3.20
C HIS A 64 3.63 -3.27 3.46
N GLU A 65 4.29 -3.68 4.56
CA GLU A 65 4.31 -5.04 5.07
C GLU A 65 4.31 -5.02 6.61
N HIS A 66 4.08 -6.19 7.24
CA HIS A 66 4.10 -6.32 8.70
C HIS A 66 5.02 -7.45 9.14
N MET A 67 6.03 -7.12 9.95
CA MET A 67 6.98 -8.08 10.50
C MET A 67 6.86 -8.24 12.01
N SER A 68 6.19 -7.29 12.68
CA SER A 68 6.03 -7.30 14.14
C SER A 68 4.68 -6.68 14.52
N LEU A 69 3.78 -7.51 15.05
CA LEU A 69 2.46 -7.10 15.54
C LEU A 69 2.17 -7.80 16.87
N GLY A 70 1.34 -7.19 17.70
CA GLY A 70 0.88 -7.76 18.95
C GLY A 70 0.12 -9.09 18.76
N ALA A 71 0.20 -9.98 19.71
CA ALA A 71 -0.43 -11.30 19.64
C ALA A 71 -1.96 -11.22 19.49
N ASP A 72 -2.59 -10.15 19.98
CA ASP A 72 -4.02 -9.89 19.94
C ASP A 72 -4.46 -9.07 18.69
N PHE A 73 -3.51 -8.61 17.86
CA PHE A 73 -3.79 -7.73 16.71
C PHE A 73 -4.88 -8.30 15.80
N ASN A 74 -4.73 -9.55 15.36
CA ASN A 74 -5.70 -10.19 14.45
C ASN A 74 -7.08 -10.32 15.06
N GLN A 75 -7.20 -10.58 16.37
CA GLN A 75 -8.48 -10.64 17.06
C GLN A 75 -9.15 -9.27 17.10
N ARG A 76 -8.41 -8.22 17.46
CA ARG A 76 -8.88 -6.83 17.48
C ARG A 76 -9.28 -6.36 16.08
N PHE A 77 -8.45 -6.66 15.07
CA PHE A 77 -8.75 -6.32 13.67
C PHE A 77 -10.04 -6.99 13.18
N THR A 78 -10.22 -8.27 13.49
CA THR A 78 -11.45 -9.01 13.11
C THR A 78 -12.68 -8.38 13.75
N ALA A 79 -12.61 -8.03 15.04
CA ALA A 79 -13.71 -7.39 15.75
C ALA A 79 -14.03 -6.00 15.18
N ALA A 80 -13.02 -5.17 14.94
CA ALA A 80 -13.19 -3.83 14.36
C ALA A 80 -13.75 -3.89 12.94
N SER A 81 -13.26 -4.81 12.10
CA SER A 81 -13.77 -5.04 10.74
C SER A 81 -15.21 -5.52 10.75
N ALA A 82 -15.59 -6.39 11.69
CA ALA A 82 -16.98 -6.86 11.83
C ALA A 82 -17.90 -5.71 12.24
N ALA A 83 -17.47 -4.85 13.17
CA ALA A 83 -18.23 -3.66 13.57
C ALA A 83 -18.41 -2.67 12.40
N ALA A 84 -17.37 -2.38 11.65
CA ALA A 84 -17.44 -1.53 10.46
C ALA A 84 -18.41 -2.08 9.40
N ARG A 85 -18.40 -3.40 9.15
CA ARG A 85 -19.34 -4.04 8.22
C ARG A 85 -20.77 -4.00 8.69
N ALA A 86 -21.00 -4.11 10.00
CA ALA A 86 -22.34 -4.01 10.55
C ALA A 86 -22.97 -2.62 10.31
N LEU A 87 -22.12 -1.56 10.28
CA LEU A 87 -22.55 -0.20 10.00
C LEU A 87 -22.72 0.08 8.49
N ASN A 88 -21.82 -0.44 7.66
CA ASN A 88 -21.71 -0.06 6.24
C ASN A 88 -22.24 -1.14 5.26
N GLY A 89 -22.66 -2.28 5.76
CA GLY A 89 -23.08 -3.44 4.95
C GLY A 89 -21.89 -4.24 4.38
N PRO A 90 -22.16 -5.32 3.65
CA PRO A 90 -21.13 -6.11 3.01
C PRO A 90 -20.46 -5.29 1.89
N PRO A 91 -19.15 -5.52 1.64
CA PRO A 91 -18.48 -4.88 0.51
C PRO A 91 -19.20 -5.23 -0.80
N PRO A 92 -19.26 -4.30 -1.77
CA PRO A 92 -19.90 -4.57 -3.05
C PRO A 92 -19.25 -5.78 -3.74
N ALA A 93 -20.05 -6.56 -4.44
CA ALA A 93 -19.55 -7.70 -5.22
C ALA A 93 -18.54 -7.23 -6.27
N PRO A 94 -17.51 -8.02 -6.58
CA PRO A 94 -16.53 -7.69 -7.61
C PRO A 94 -17.23 -7.38 -8.95
N LEU A 95 -16.76 -6.35 -9.66
CA LEU A 95 -17.23 -6.00 -10.99
C LEU A 95 -17.09 -7.21 -11.94
N GLY A 96 -18.18 -7.60 -12.58
CA GLY A 96 -18.20 -8.73 -13.53
C GLY A 96 -18.57 -10.08 -12.94
N THR A 97 -18.87 -10.20 -11.65
CA THR A 97 -19.44 -11.43 -11.09
C THR A 97 -20.94 -11.48 -11.42
N PRO A 98 -21.43 -12.54 -12.11
CA PRO A 98 -22.88 -12.72 -12.28
C PRO A 98 -23.54 -12.85 -10.90
N PRO A 99 -24.78 -12.34 -10.72
CA PRO A 99 -25.47 -12.44 -9.44
C PRO A 99 -25.51 -13.92 -9.01
N ALA A 100 -24.96 -14.18 -7.82
CA ALA A 100 -24.98 -15.53 -7.26
C ALA A 100 -26.42 -15.98 -7.05
N ALA A 101 -26.76 -17.14 -7.57
CA ALA A 101 -28.02 -17.80 -7.23
C ALA A 101 -28.12 -17.96 -5.70
N PRO A 102 -29.30 -17.82 -5.10
CA PRO A 102 -29.46 -17.89 -3.66
C PRO A 102 -29.01 -19.25 -3.14
N ARG A 103 -27.87 -19.28 -2.45
CA ARG A 103 -27.39 -20.46 -1.71
C ARG A 103 -28.04 -20.43 -0.32
N ALA A 104 -28.80 -21.43 -0.02
CA ALA A 104 -29.25 -21.72 1.32
C ALA A 104 -28.03 -22.06 2.21
N GLY A 105 -27.83 -21.33 3.26
CA GLY A 105 -27.11 -21.61 4.48
C GLY A 105 -25.64 -22.04 4.32
N GLY A 106 -24.70 -21.09 4.48
CA GLY A 106 -23.28 -21.42 4.65
C GLY A 106 -22.46 -20.13 4.83
N GLY A 107 -21.82 -19.95 5.99
CA GLY A 107 -21.05 -18.76 6.37
C GLY A 107 -20.00 -18.38 5.35
N GLY A 108 -20.11 -17.16 4.83
CA GLY A 108 -19.19 -16.60 3.85
C GLY A 108 -17.87 -16.21 4.51
N ALA A 109 -16.78 -16.77 3.98
CA ALA A 109 -15.42 -16.34 4.32
C ALA A 109 -15.18 -14.92 3.78
N ALA A 110 -14.63 -14.06 4.62
CA ALA A 110 -14.26 -12.69 4.27
C ALA A 110 -13.16 -12.64 3.21
N PRO A 111 -13.25 -11.78 2.16
CA PRO A 111 -12.12 -11.52 1.30
C PRO A 111 -11.16 -10.57 2.05
N GLY A 112 -9.89 -10.98 2.19
CA GLY A 112 -8.82 -10.11 2.69
C GLY A 112 -8.27 -10.40 4.08
N GLY A 113 -8.54 -11.58 4.63
CA GLY A 113 -7.74 -12.11 5.73
C GLY A 113 -6.77 -13.14 5.17
N GLY A 114 -5.49 -13.09 5.53
CA GLY A 114 -4.62 -14.25 5.37
C GLY A 114 -5.37 -15.47 5.89
N ARG A 115 -5.34 -16.55 5.15
CA ARG A 115 -6.05 -17.80 5.43
C ARG A 115 -5.89 -18.14 6.91
N ALA A 116 -6.91 -17.89 7.72
CA ALA A 116 -6.98 -18.50 9.03
C ALA A 116 -6.90 -20.00 8.79
N ALA A 117 -5.84 -20.63 9.31
CA ALA A 117 -5.72 -22.08 9.30
C ALA A 117 -7.01 -22.61 9.93
N GLY A 118 -7.71 -23.49 9.18
CA GLY A 118 -8.92 -24.14 9.69
C GLY A 118 -8.62 -24.83 11.03
N PRO A 119 -9.63 -25.04 11.90
CA PRO A 119 -9.40 -25.70 13.17
C PRO A 119 -8.88 -27.11 12.92
N GLY A 120 -7.60 -27.36 13.19
CA GLY A 120 -7.02 -28.68 13.12
C GLY A 120 -5.58 -28.82 12.60
N ALA A 121 -5.03 -27.86 11.87
CA ALA A 121 -3.61 -27.89 11.56
C ALA A 121 -2.82 -27.23 12.70
N PRO A 122 -1.74 -27.85 13.25
CA PRO A 122 -0.87 -27.16 14.16
C PRO A 122 -0.34 -25.90 13.47
N ALA A 123 -0.61 -24.74 14.04
CA ALA A 123 -0.05 -23.51 13.53
C ALA A 123 1.48 -23.67 13.51
N GLY A 124 2.10 -23.61 12.34
CA GLY A 124 3.56 -23.63 12.24
C GLY A 124 4.14 -22.47 13.09
N PRO A 125 5.45 -22.50 13.37
CA PRO A 125 6.08 -21.47 14.19
C PRO A 125 5.76 -20.07 13.62
N ASN A 126 5.40 -19.15 14.53
CA ASN A 126 5.05 -17.78 14.16
C ASN A 126 6.34 -16.96 13.90
N PRO A 127 6.64 -16.52 12.66
CA PRO A 127 7.85 -15.73 12.39
C PRO A 127 7.90 -14.43 13.19
N MET A 128 6.77 -13.83 13.54
CA MET A 128 6.72 -12.58 14.31
C MET A 128 7.19 -12.71 15.78
N SER A 129 7.40 -13.93 16.26
CA SER A 129 7.94 -14.20 17.59
C SER A 129 9.34 -14.83 17.56
N ASP A 130 9.93 -15.01 16.39
CA ASP A 130 11.25 -15.63 16.20
C ASP A 130 12.06 -14.87 15.14
N VAL A 131 13.12 -14.20 15.59
CA VAL A 131 14.01 -13.38 14.76
C VAL A 131 14.60 -14.20 13.62
N SER A 132 14.98 -15.47 13.88
CA SER A 132 15.63 -16.32 12.87
C SER A 132 14.63 -16.76 11.79
N LEU A 133 13.38 -17.04 12.17
CA LEU A 133 12.32 -17.34 11.20
C LEU A 133 11.99 -16.14 10.34
N MET A 134 11.79 -14.96 10.96
CA MET A 134 11.51 -13.74 10.23
C MET A 134 12.67 -13.33 9.32
N ALA A 135 13.91 -13.45 9.77
CA ALA A 135 15.08 -13.16 8.95
C ALA A 135 15.15 -14.07 7.71
N ARG A 136 14.76 -15.34 7.79
CA ARG A 136 14.66 -16.24 6.63
C ARG A 136 13.59 -15.77 5.64
N GLU A 137 12.41 -15.40 6.11
CA GLU A 137 11.35 -14.81 5.26
C GLU A 137 11.87 -13.59 4.47
N LEU A 138 12.70 -12.74 5.10
CA LEU A 138 13.28 -11.58 4.42
C LEU A 138 14.40 -11.97 3.45
N VAL A 139 15.20 -12.98 3.76
CA VAL A 139 16.22 -13.52 2.84
C VAL A 139 15.53 -14.09 1.60
N ASP A 140 14.43 -14.82 1.77
CA ASP A 140 13.64 -15.35 0.67
C ASP A 140 13.08 -14.21 -0.19
N ALA A 141 12.51 -13.17 0.43
CA ALA A 141 12.05 -11.97 -0.28
C ALA A 141 13.18 -11.27 -1.07
N ARG A 142 14.38 -11.18 -0.50
CA ARG A 142 15.54 -10.63 -1.21
C ARG A 142 15.93 -11.50 -2.42
N ASN A 143 15.88 -12.81 -2.30
CA ASN A 143 16.11 -13.73 -3.41
C ASN A 143 15.05 -13.58 -4.52
N ASP A 144 13.83 -13.19 -4.15
CA ASP A 144 12.75 -12.84 -5.08
C ASP A 144 12.92 -11.45 -5.72
N GLY A 145 13.93 -10.65 -5.31
CA GLY A 145 14.23 -9.34 -5.88
C GLY A 145 13.81 -8.13 -5.02
N VAL A 146 13.49 -8.33 -3.74
CA VAL A 146 13.20 -7.24 -2.80
C VAL A 146 14.49 -6.62 -2.28
N ALA A 147 14.64 -5.29 -2.41
CA ALA A 147 15.79 -4.52 -1.91
C ALA A 147 15.51 -3.83 -0.58
N CYS A 148 14.25 -3.50 -0.28
CA CYS A 148 13.86 -2.79 0.93
C CYS A 148 12.39 -3.08 1.28
N ILE A 149 12.08 -3.08 2.58
CA ILE A 149 10.71 -3.30 3.07
C ILE A 149 10.35 -2.20 4.06
N VAL A 150 9.13 -1.65 3.94
CA VAL A 150 8.54 -0.74 4.94
C VAL A 150 7.63 -1.55 5.85
N ASP A 151 7.92 -1.53 7.15
CA ASP A 151 7.07 -2.12 8.18
C ASP A 151 6.01 -1.12 8.62
N GLY A 152 4.74 -1.49 8.49
CA GLY A 152 3.57 -0.67 8.84
C GLY A 152 3.18 -0.76 10.31
N GLY A 153 3.92 -1.47 11.14
CA GLY A 153 3.59 -1.63 12.55
C GLY A 153 3.82 -0.37 13.38
N HIS A 154 3.05 -0.24 14.47
CA HIS A 154 3.10 0.85 15.42
C HIS A 154 3.20 0.33 16.86
N PRO A 155 3.62 1.14 17.85
CA PRO A 155 3.59 0.74 19.25
C PRO A 155 2.18 0.32 19.73
N ASP A 156 1.12 1.02 19.29
CA ASP A 156 -0.27 0.71 19.63
C ASP A 156 -0.81 -0.56 18.95
N SER A 157 -0.18 -1.00 17.86
CA SER A 157 -0.43 -2.30 17.23
C SER A 157 0.49 -3.43 17.75
N GLY A 158 1.36 -3.14 18.72
CA GLY A 158 2.25 -4.10 19.38
C GLY A 158 3.56 -4.35 18.63
N ARG A 159 4.03 -3.42 17.79
CA ARG A 159 5.33 -3.50 17.13
C ARG A 159 6.49 -3.53 18.17
N ASP A 160 7.43 -4.44 17.96
CA ASP A 160 8.73 -4.46 18.66
C ASP A 160 9.84 -3.95 17.71
N ILE A 161 10.33 -2.74 17.95
CA ILE A 161 11.37 -2.11 17.15
C ILE A 161 12.73 -2.81 17.27
N ASN A 162 13.02 -3.44 18.43
CA ASN A 162 14.28 -4.16 18.63
C ASN A 162 14.26 -5.50 17.90
N PHE A 163 13.11 -6.16 17.84
CA PHE A 163 12.91 -7.33 17.00
C PHE A 163 13.20 -6.99 15.53
N LEU A 164 12.63 -5.90 14.99
CA LEU A 164 12.88 -5.46 13.63
C LEU A 164 14.35 -5.13 13.35
N ARG A 165 15.06 -4.51 14.30
CA ARG A 165 16.51 -4.26 14.18
C ARG A 165 17.30 -5.56 14.08
N GLN A 166 16.99 -6.56 14.92
CA GLN A 166 17.65 -7.87 14.89
C GLN A 166 17.37 -8.61 13.58
N VAL A 167 16.11 -8.58 13.12
CA VAL A 167 15.72 -9.17 11.81
C VAL A 167 16.47 -8.50 10.66
N SER A 168 16.56 -7.17 10.64
CA SER A 168 17.31 -6.43 9.60
C SER A 168 18.81 -6.77 9.64
N MET A 169 19.41 -6.86 10.83
CA MET A 169 20.83 -7.25 10.98
C MET A 169 21.07 -8.67 10.47
N MET A 170 20.21 -9.61 10.82
CA MET A 170 20.37 -11.03 10.48
C MET A 170 20.12 -11.30 8.99
N SER A 171 19.10 -10.69 8.41
CA SER A 171 18.74 -10.87 7.00
C SER A 171 19.58 -10.07 6.03
N GLY A 172 20.16 -8.95 6.49
CA GLY A 172 20.82 -7.96 5.65
C GLY A 172 19.85 -7.16 4.77
N VAL A 173 18.53 -7.29 4.97
CA VAL A 173 17.51 -6.53 4.24
C VAL A 173 17.22 -5.22 4.98
N PRO A 174 17.32 -4.06 4.31
CA PRO A 174 16.92 -2.79 4.87
C PRO A 174 15.43 -2.78 5.25
N ILE A 175 15.13 -2.46 6.51
CA ILE A 175 13.77 -2.26 7.01
C ILE A 175 13.60 -0.79 7.33
N VAL A 176 12.63 -0.14 6.69
CA VAL A 176 12.14 1.19 7.03
C VAL A 176 11.01 1.02 8.04
N ALA A 177 11.16 1.59 9.24
CA ALA A 177 10.09 1.54 10.22
C ALA A 177 9.06 2.64 9.95
N GLY A 178 7.81 2.25 9.87
CA GLY A 178 6.67 3.12 9.98
C GLY A 178 6.45 3.57 11.43
N GLY A 179 5.56 4.54 11.64
CA GLY A 179 5.21 5.00 12.97
C GLY A 179 4.01 5.92 12.97
N GLY A 180 3.60 6.32 14.15
CA GLY A 180 2.40 7.09 14.40
C GLY A 180 1.41 6.32 15.26
N PHE A 181 0.13 6.47 14.97
CA PHE A 181 -0.96 5.74 15.61
C PHE A 181 -1.82 5.09 14.52
N TYR A 182 -2.18 3.82 14.71
CA TYR A 182 -2.85 3.03 13.68
C TYR A 182 -4.27 3.55 13.37
N ALA A 183 -5.24 3.17 14.14
CA ALA A 183 -6.64 3.54 13.97
C ALA A 183 -7.34 3.56 15.34
N GLN A 184 -8.50 4.18 15.44
CA GLN A 184 -9.17 4.41 16.72
C GLN A 184 -9.30 3.16 17.62
N PRO A 185 -9.61 1.94 17.14
CA PRO A 185 -9.67 0.75 18.01
C PRO A 185 -8.34 0.38 18.69
N TRP A 186 -7.22 0.90 18.21
CA TRP A 186 -5.87 0.65 18.74
C TRP A 186 -5.30 1.82 19.53
N TYR A 187 -5.88 3.01 19.41
CA TYR A 187 -5.34 4.18 20.08
C TYR A 187 -5.21 3.98 21.58
N PRO A 188 -4.09 4.46 22.17
CA PRO A 188 -4.02 4.67 23.61
C PRO A 188 -5.19 5.53 24.08
N THR A 189 -5.72 5.25 25.26
CA THR A 189 -6.89 5.95 25.82
C THR A 189 -6.66 7.45 25.96
N GLU A 190 -5.42 7.88 26.10
CA GLU A 190 -4.98 9.25 26.25
C GLU A 190 -5.21 10.10 25.00
N ILE A 191 -5.23 9.47 23.81
CA ILE A 191 -5.42 10.20 22.53
C ILE A 191 -6.70 11.05 22.54
N SER A 192 -7.78 10.54 23.15
CA SER A 192 -9.04 11.28 23.20
C SER A 192 -8.92 12.62 23.96
N SER A 193 -8.11 12.65 25.03
CA SER A 193 -7.89 13.83 25.89
C SER A 193 -6.69 14.69 25.47
N MET A 194 -5.77 14.16 24.68
CA MET A 194 -4.60 14.92 24.19
C MET A 194 -5.01 16.01 23.21
N SER A 195 -4.42 17.18 23.35
CA SER A 195 -4.45 18.21 22.30
C SER A 195 -3.64 17.77 21.09
N GLU A 196 -3.94 18.33 19.93
CA GLU A 196 -3.18 18.05 18.70
C GLU A 196 -1.67 18.34 18.86
N ASN A 197 -1.30 19.42 19.58
CA ASN A 197 0.10 19.74 19.87
C ASN A 197 0.80 18.63 20.67
N GLN A 198 0.14 18.08 21.69
CA GLN A 198 0.69 16.99 22.49
C GLN A 198 0.89 15.72 21.65
N ILE A 199 -0.03 15.45 20.71
CA ILE A 199 0.13 14.32 19.77
C ILE A 199 1.33 14.58 18.84
N VAL A 200 1.47 15.78 18.27
CA VAL A 200 2.63 16.15 17.42
C VAL A 200 3.95 15.96 18.17
N ASP A 201 4.03 16.43 19.42
CA ASP A 201 5.24 16.29 20.25
C ASP A 201 5.55 14.81 20.54
N ALA A 202 4.54 13.98 20.78
CA ALA A 202 4.70 12.55 20.97
C ALA A 202 5.21 11.86 19.68
N LEU A 203 4.64 12.20 18.52
CA LEU A 203 5.07 11.71 17.22
C LEU A 203 6.53 12.06 16.92
N ILE A 204 6.93 13.32 17.13
CA ILE A 204 8.31 13.76 16.90
C ILE A 204 9.29 12.99 17.80
N ARG A 205 8.95 12.79 19.08
CA ARG A 205 9.77 11.94 19.98
C ARG A 205 9.88 10.52 19.45
N GLN A 206 8.76 9.90 19.05
CA GLN A 206 8.73 8.57 18.48
C GLN A 206 9.64 8.46 17.25
N ALA A 207 9.57 9.43 16.32
CA ALA A 207 10.42 9.43 15.13
C ALA A 207 11.90 9.42 15.44
N ASP A 208 12.30 10.17 16.48
CA ASP A 208 13.69 10.25 16.92
C ASP A 208 14.15 9.00 17.68
N GLU A 209 13.29 8.42 18.53
CA GLU A 209 13.62 7.27 19.40
C GLU A 209 13.64 5.96 18.60
N ASP A 210 12.64 5.74 17.76
CA ASP A 210 12.49 4.53 16.94
C ASP A 210 13.28 4.58 15.64
N THR A 211 13.83 5.74 15.27
CA THR A 211 14.52 5.94 13.99
C THR A 211 13.57 5.69 12.80
N LEU A 212 12.40 6.35 12.83
CA LEU A 212 11.39 6.15 11.79
C LEU A 212 11.85 6.68 10.42
N GLY A 213 11.45 5.96 9.36
CA GLY A 213 11.66 6.37 7.97
C GLY A 213 10.37 6.79 7.24
N ALA A 214 9.21 6.51 7.83
CA ALA A 214 7.90 6.92 7.33
C ALA A 214 6.89 7.12 8.47
N TRP A 215 5.82 7.86 8.21
CA TRP A 215 4.60 7.87 9.01
C TRP A 215 3.60 6.89 8.40
N GLY A 216 3.17 5.91 9.15
CA GLY A 216 2.22 4.91 8.66
C GLY A 216 2.44 3.51 9.24
N GLU A 217 1.41 2.70 9.07
CA GLU A 217 0.17 3.00 8.35
C GLU A 217 -0.81 3.80 9.25
N ILE A 218 -1.22 4.99 8.82
CA ILE A 218 -2.16 5.82 9.58
C ILE A 218 -3.56 5.50 9.12
N GLY A 219 -4.42 5.06 10.02
CA GLY A 219 -5.66 4.41 9.67
C GLY A 219 -6.94 5.19 9.94
N SER A 220 -7.90 4.94 9.09
CA SER A 220 -9.32 5.20 9.34
C SER A 220 -10.17 4.14 8.64
N TRP A 221 -11.44 4.01 9.10
CA TRP A 221 -12.46 3.24 8.40
C TRP A 221 -13.19 4.11 7.37
N ASP A 222 -14.38 3.69 6.92
CA ASP A 222 -15.18 4.44 5.94
C ASP A 222 -15.55 5.84 6.41
N GLU A 223 -15.85 5.98 7.70
CA GLU A 223 -16.09 7.26 8.35
C GLU A 223 -14.93 7.58 9.28
N ILE A 224 -14.29 8.72 9.04
CA ILE A 224 -13.17 9.18 9.86
C ILE A 224 -13.72 9.75 11.16
N THR A 225 -13.36 9.18 12.29
CA THR A 225 -13.79 9.64 13.61
C THR A 225 -13.13 10.97 14.01
N ALA A 226 -13.62 11.60 15.07
CA ALA A 226 -13.04 12.86 15.56
C ALA A 226 -11.57 12.69 16.01
N ASP A 227 -11.24 11.57 16.67
CA ASP A 227 -9.88 11.29 17.11
C ASP A 227 -8.97 10.91 15.93
N GLU A 228 -9.47 10.16 14.96
CA GLU A 228 -8.72 9.89 13.73
C GLU A 228 -8.41 11.17 12.96
N ARG A 229 -9.38 12.10 12.79
CA ARG A 229 -9.12 13.42 12.20
C ARG A 229 -8.04 14.19 12.94
N LYS A 230 -8.06 14.16 14.27
CA LYS A 230 -7.05 14.79 15.11
C LYS A 230 -5.67 14.17 14.90
N VAL A 231 -5.60 12.82 14.83
CA VAL A 231 -4.34 12.10 14.54
C VAL A 231 -3.84 12.41 13.13
N PHE A 232 -4.70 12.37 12.10
CA PHE A 232 -4.31 12.73 10.73
C PHE A 232 -3.73 14.14 10.63
N ARG A 233 -4.35 15.15 11.29
CA ARG A 233 -3.80 16.52 11.33
C ARG A 233 -2.45 16.56 12.05
N ALA A 234 -2.33 15.86 13.17
CA ALA A 234 -1.07 15.80 13.92
C ALA A 234 0.04 15.13 13.10
N ILE A 235 -0.26 14.06 12.34
CA ILE A 235 0.67 13.40 11.41
C ILE A 235 1.09 14.35 10.30
N GLY A 236 0.17 15.11 9.71
CA GLY A 236 0.51 16.12 8.69
C GLY A 236 1.49 17.16 9.24
N ARG A 237 1.26 17.65 10.45
CA ARG A 237 2.17 18.59 11.13
C ARG A 237 3.52 17.95 11.51
N ALA A 238 3.52 16.69 11.95
CA ALA A 238 4.74 15.93 12.20
C ALA A 238 5.54 15.71 10.90
N HIS A 239 4.85 15.43 9.76
CA HIS A 239 5.48 15.40 8.44
C HIS A 239 6.16 16.74 8.12
N VAL A 240 5.46 17.86 8.29
CA VAL A 240 6.05 19.21 8.07
C VAL A 240 7.30 19.42 8.92
N ALA A 241 7.35 18.91 10.15
CA ALA A 241 8.49 19.03 11.05
C ALA A 241 9.66 18.06 10.72
N THR A 242 9.40 16.91 10.08
CA THR A 242 10.38 15.83 9.88
C THR A 242 10.73 15.56 8.44
N ASN A 243 9.87 15.86 7.48
CA ASN A 243 9.85 15.44 6.08
C ASN A 243 9.63 13.93 5.86
N LEU A 244 9.34 13.12 6.88
CA LEU A 244 9.03 11.70 6.70
C LEU A 244 7.80 11.52 5.81
N PRO A 245 7.83 10.66 4.78
CA PRO A 245 6.67 10.38 3.93
C PRO A 245 5.55 9.71 4.73
N ILE A 246 4.34 9.71 4.17
CA ILE A 246 3.13 9.20 4.83
C ILE A 246 2.53 8.08 3.99
N PHE A 247 2.08 6.99 4.63
CA PHE A 247 1.17 6.02 4.01
C PHE A 247 0.01 5.71 4.94
N THR A 248 -1.15 5.40 4.36
CA THR A 248 -2.39 5.32 5.12
C THR A 248 -3.04 3.94 5.03
N HIS A 249 -3.80 3.60 6.08
CA HIS A 249 -4.80 2.54 6.05
C HIS A 249 -6.16 3.15 5.73
N THR A 250 -6.75 2.71 4.64
CA THR A 250 -8.10 3.11 4.26
C THR A 250 -9.05 1.97 4.57
N GLY A 251 -10.12 2.24 5.28
CA GLY A 251 -11.10 1.24 5.67
C GLY A 251 -11.73 0.51 4.48
N ILE A 252 -12.46 -0.53 4.76
CA ILE A 252 -13.17 -1.32 3.77
C ILE A 252 -14.60 -0.77 3.67
N PRO A 253 -15.01 -0.24 2.52
CA PRO A 253 -14.47 -0.34 1.15
C PRO A 253 -13.53 0.78 0.68
N GLY A 254 -13.04 1.67 1.52
CA GLY A 254 -12.07 2.70 1.13
C GLY A 254 -12.67 4.07 0.76
N LYS A 255 -13.88 4.39 1.17
CA LYS A 255 -14.54 5.68 0.89
C LYS A 255 -13.82 6.89 1.45
N SER A 256 -13.15 6.73 2.60
CA SER A 256 -12.44 7.81 3.30
C SER A 256 -11.16 8.28 2.58
N ALA A 257 -10.74 7.64 1.50
CA ALA A 257 -9.49 7.93 0.79
C ALA A 257 -9.28 9.42 0.46
N LEU A 258 -10.30 10.08 -0.10
CA LEU A 258 -10.20 11.49 -0.47
C LEU A 258 -10.20 12.40 0.75
N GLU A 259 -10.96 12.08 1.77
CA GLU A 259 -11.00 12.84 3.01
C GLU A 259 -9.70 12.74 3.81
N GLN A 260 -9.05 11.57 3.85
CA GLN A 260 -7.69 11.43 4.40
C GLN A 260 -6.73 12.39 3.72
N LEU A 261 -6.77 12.46 2.39
CA LEU A 261 -5.90 13.34 1.61
C LEU A 261 -6.23 14.81 1.86
N ASP A 262 -7.52 15.18 1.96
CA ASP A 262 -7.95 16.54 2.30
C ASP A 262 -7.37 16.99 3.65
N ILE A 263 -7.51 16.15 4.69
CA ILE A 263 -7.01 16.48 6.03
C ILE A 263 -5.48 16.65 6.04
N LEU A 264 -4.75 15.81 5.30
CA LEU A 264 -3.29 15.90 5.21
C LEU A 264 -2.84 17.14 4.44
N GLU A 265 -3.50 17.49 3.33
CA GLU A 265 -3.20 18.71 2.58
C GLU A 265 -3.49 19.97 3.41
N ASP A 266 -4.61 20.02 4.14
CA ASP A 266 -4.97 21.10 5.05
C ASP A 266 -3.92 21.27 6.17
N ALA A 267 -3.27 20.18 6.57
CA ALA A 267 -2.16 20.19 7.52
C ALA A 267 -0.79 20.55 6.90
N GLY A 268 -0.73 20.86 5.61
CA GLY A 268 0.45 21.32 4.89
C GLY A 268 1.27 20.22 4.21
N VAL A 269 0.72 19.01 4.06
CA VAL A 269 1.38 17.90 3.37
C VAL A 269 1.19 18.06 1.86
N ARG A 270 2.27 17.94 1.09
CA ARG A 270 2.16 17.85 -0.37
C ARG A 270 1.72 16.44 -0.77
N PRO A 271 0.71 16.26 -1.65
CA PRO A 271 0.19 14.95 -2.05
C PRO A 271 1.26 13.95 -2.50
N GLY A 272 2.28 14.39 -3.21
CA GLY A 272 3.41 13.53 -3.65
C GLY A 272 4.24 12.93 -2.49
N ARG A 273 3.88 13.22 -1.24
CA ARG A 273 4.47 12.61 -0.03
C ARG A 273 3.54 11.60 0.63
N VAL A 274 2.37 11.32 0.01
CA VAL A 274 1.32 10.48 0.57
C VAL A 274 1.05 9.28 -0.33
N VAL A 275 1.01 8.09 0.25
CA VAL A 275 0.41 6.89 -0.36
C VAL A 275 -0.91 6.64 0.34
N ILE A 276 -2.00 6.62 -0.42
CA ILE A 276 -3.30 6.17 0.09
C ILE A 276 -3.37 4.65 -0.08
N GLY A 277 -3.27 3.94 1.04
CA GLY A 277 -3.23 2.48 1.07
C GLY A 277 -4.58 1.80 0.92
N HIS A 278 -4.55 0.51 0.66
CA HIS A 278 -5.71 -0.40 0.54
C HIS A 278 -6.72 -0.04 -0.54
N LEU A 279 -6.33 0.76 -1.54
CA LEU A 279 -7.27 1.16 -2.59
C LEU A 279 -7.68 0.01 -3.53
N GLY A 280 -7.04 -1.15 -3.45
CA GLY A 280 -7.54 -2.39 -4.06
C GLY A 280 -8.85 -2.91 -3.47
N ASN A 281 -9.24 -2.44 -2.27
CA ASN A 281 -10.52 -2.77 -1.64
C ASN A 281 -11.68 -1.90 -2.14
N LEU A 282 -11.38 -0.74 -2.72
CA LEU A 282 -12.39 0.18 -3.22
C LEU A 282 -12.88 -0.28 -4.61
N VAL A 283 -14.09 -0.81 -4.65
CA VAL A 283 -14.77 -1.10 -5.91
C VAL A 283 -15.45 0.18 -6.39
N ASP A 284 -14.82 0.84 -7.35
CA ASP A 284 -15.23 2.12 -7.89
C ASP A 284 -15.34 2.03 -9.42
N ALA A 285 -16.49 2.36 -9.96
CA ALA A 285 -16.70 2.34 -11.40
C ALA A 285 -15.71 3.29 -12.09
N ASN A 286 -14.98 2.80 -13.08
CA ASN A 286 -13.96 3.53 -13.84
C ASN A 286 -12.77 4.04 -13.01
N VAL A 287 -12.53 3.47 -11.80
CA VAL A 287 -11.48 3.85 -10.85
C VAL A 287 -11.42 5.38 -10.62
N TYR A 288 -12.60 5.99 -10.41
CA TYR A 288 -12.75 7.44 -10.34
C TYR A 288 -12.00 8.05 -9.15
N VAL A 289 -12.17 7.48 -7.96
CA VAL A 289 -11.47 7.93 -6.74
C VAL A 289 -9.96 7.78 -6.90
N HIS A 290 -9.51 6.65 -7.42
CA HIS A 290 -8.08 6.39 -7.71
C HIS A 290 -7.50 7.45 -8.65
N LYS A 291 -8.22 7.78 -9.73
CA LYS A 291 -7.81 8.85 -10.67
C LYS A 291 -7.76 10.22 -10.02
N ILE A 292 -8.64 10.52 -9.04
CA ILE A 292 -8.58 11.78 -8.28
C ILE A 292 -7.31 11.82 -7.43
N VAL A 293 -7.00 10.73 -6.69
CA VAL A 293 -5.77 10.61 -5.90
C VAL A 293 -4.54 10.86 -6.77
N CYS A 294 -4.45 10.20 -7.94
CA CYS A 294 -3.35 10.39 -8.87
C CYS A 294 -3.27 11.83 -9.41
N ARG A 295 -4.41 12.45 -9.82
CA ARG A 295 -4.44 13.83 -10.32
C ARG A 295 -4.00 14.86 -9.29
N ARG A 296 -4.24 14.59 -8.00
CA ARG A 296 -3.74 15.43 -6.89
C ARG A 296 -2.24 15.25 -6.67
N GLY A 297 -1.62 14.25 -7.28
CA GLY A 297 -0.20 13.95 -7.18
C GLY A 297 0.18 12.96 -6.07
N ALA A 298 -0.80 12.38 -5.38
CA ALA A 298 -0.58 11.32 -4.40
C ALA A 298 -0.43 9.95 -5.08
N TYR A 299 0.03 8.96 -4.31
CA TYR A 299 0.15 7.58 -4.78
C TYR A 299 -1.06 6.75 -4.39
N VAL A 300 -1.47 5.88 -5.28
CA VAL A 300 -2.45 4.83 -5.06
C VAL A 300 -1.72 3.56 -4.60
N GLY A 301 -1.95 3.13 -3.37
CA GLY A 301 -1.41 1.91 -2.80
C GLY A 301 -2.32 0.70 -3.05
N PHE A 302 -1.84 -0.22 -3.87
CA PHE A 302 -2.40 -1.56 -4.01
C PHE A 302 -1.54 -2.52 -3.20
N ASP A 303 -1.91 -2.79 -1.97
CA ASP A 303 -1.07 -3.44 -0.98
C ASP A 303 -1.64 -4.74 -0.39
N ARG A 304 -2.57 -5.38 -1.09
CA ARG A 304 -3.11 -6.70 -0.73
C ARG A 304 -3.01 -7.68 -1.89
N GLN A 305 -1.81 -7.72 -2.50
CA GLN A 305 -1.54 -8.46 -3.72
C GLN A 305 -0.97 -9.86 -3.46
N GLY A 306 -0.98 -10.69 -4.49
CA GLY A 306 -0.49 -12.08 -4.42
C GLY A 306 -1.54 -13.05 -3.87
N GLY A 307 -2.83 -12.73 -4.00
CA GLY A 307 -3.93 -13.55 -3.50
C GLY A 307 -5.16 -13.58 -4.41
N GLY A 308 -6.28 -13.98 -3.83
CA GLY A 308 -7.56 -14.09 -4.54
C GLY A 308 -8.17 -12.77 -5.01
N GLY A 309 -7.75 -11.65 -4.42
CA GLY A 309 -8.19 -10.30 -4.80
C GLY A 309 -7.60 -9.78 -6.10
N ASP A 310 -6.52 -10.39 -6.59
CA ASP A 310 -5.78 -9.92 -7.77
C ASP A 310 -6.64 -9.83 -9.03
N ALA A 311 -7.63 -10.72 -9.16
CA ALA A 311 -8.57 -10.72 -10.29
C ALA A 311 -9.36 -9.41 -10.42
N ASN A 312 -9.62 -8.71 -9.30
CA ASN A 312 -10.28 -7.41 -9.28
C ASN A 312 -9.28 -6.25 -9.46
N VAL A 313 -8.08 -6.41 -8.93
CA VAL A 313 -7.06 -5.35 -8.93
C VAL A 313 -6.39 -5.20 -10.29
N VAL A 314 -6.13 -6.29 -11.02
CA VAL A 314 -5.50 -6.24 -12.35
C VAL A 314 -6.25 -5.30 -13.31
N PRO A 315 -7.59 -5.38 -13.49
CA PRO A 315 -8.33 -4.43 -14.32
C PRO A 315 -8.24 -2.98 -13.84
N MET A 316 -8.21 -2.74 -12.52
CA MET A 316 -8.08 -1.40 -11.95
C MET A 316 -6.71 -0.80 -12.30
N VAL A 317 -5.64 -1.58 -12.13
CA VAL A 317 -4.27 -1.20 -12.52
C VAL A 317 -4.21 -0.88 -14.01
N MET A 318 -4.74 -1.76 -14.86
CA MET A 318 -4.76 -1.54 -16.31
C MET A 318 -5.46 -0.23 -16.69
N SER A 319 -6.63 0.05 -16.10
CA SER A 319 -7.37 1.31 -16.34
C SER A 319 -6.58 2.56 -15.88
N LEU A 320 -5.77 2.45 -14.84
CA LEU A 320 -4.90 3.55 -14.38
C LEU A 320 -3.68 3.72 -15.29
N LEU A 321 -3.08 2.63 -15.76
CA LEU A 321 -1.97 2.67 -16.72
C LEU A 321 -2.41 3.25 -18.06
N GLU A 322 -3.57 2.86 -18.58
CA GLU A 322 -4.19 3.44 -19.80
C GLU A 322 -4.45 4.95 -19.64
N ALA A 323 -4.79 5.39 -18.42
CA ALA A 323 -4.97 6.80 -18.10
C ALA A 323 -3.64 7.57 -17.85
N GLY A 324 -2.47 6.90 -17.96
CA GLY A 324 -1.15 7.53 -17.83
C GLY A 324 -0.64 7.69 -16.40
N TYR A 325 -1.19 6.98 -15.41
CA TYR A 325 -0.85 7.16 -14.00
C TYR A 325 0.24 6.19 -13.46
N ALA A 326 1.07 5.62 -14.32
CA ALA A 326 2.16 4.73 -13.90
C ALA A 326 3.06 5.32 -12.80
N ASP A 327 3.29 6.63 -12.82
CA ASP A 327 4.12 7.36 -11.83
C ASP A 327 3.47 7.51 -10.44
N HIS A 328 2.20 7.10 -10.30
CA HIS A 328 1.40 7.24 -9.08
C HIS A 328 0.92 5.91 -8.49
N LEU A 329 1.41 4.78 -8.99
CA LEU A 329 1.05 3.46 -8.49
C LEU A 329 2.15 2.90 -7.60
N MET A 330 1.76 2.18 -6.56
CA MET A 330 2.66 1.43 -5.68
C MET A 330 2.03 0.08 -5.32
N PHE A 331 2.86 -0.98 -5.28
CA PHE A 331 2.40 -2.33 -4.96
C PHE A 331 3.14 -2.90 -3.74
N SER A 332 2.40 -3.63 -2.92
CA SER A 332 2.88 -4.39 -1.77
C SER A 332 1.90 -5.52 -1.46
N ALA A 333 2.10 -6.25 -0.37
CA ALA A 333 1.27 -7.39 -0.07
C ALA A 333 0.49 -7.27 1.25
N ASP A 334 0.84 -6.32 2.12
CA ASP A 334 0.26 -6.15 3.45
C ASP A 334 0.20 -7.52 4.17
N THR A 335 1.36 -8.17 4.23
CA THR A 335 1.46 -9.55 4.67
C THR A 335 2.40 -9.71 5.84
N MET A 336 2.25 -10.83 6.53
CA MET A 336 3.09 -11.25 7.66
C MET A 336 4.06 -12.35 7.27
N ARG A 337 4.01 -12.84 6.02
CA ARG A 337 4.84 -13.92 5.45
C ARG A 337 4.84 -13.86 3.93
N GLY A 338 5.89 -14.42 3.33
CA GLY A 338 5.97 -14.54 1.88
C GLY A 338 5.99 -13.18 1.21
N TYR A 339 6.87 -12.30 1.68
CA TYR A 339 6.96 -10.90 1.23
C TYR A 339 7.25 -10.76 -0.26
N GLY A 340 7.89 -11.79 -0.89
CA GLY A 340 8.14 -11.84 -2.34
C GLY A 340 6.88 -12.03 -3.21
N LYS A 341 5.71 -12.34 -2.63
CA LYS A 341 4.51 -12.70 -3.43
C LYS A 341 3.99 -11.59 -4.35
N THR A 342 4.24 -10.33 -4.04
CA THR A 342 3.96 -9.22 -4.97
C THR A 342 4.74 -9.43 -6.27
N LEU A 343 6.04 -9.76 -6.19
CA LEU A 343 6.92 -9.95 -7.35
C LEU A 343 6.68 -11.27 -8.06
N THR A 344 6.49 -12.36 -7.30
CA THR A 344 6.44 -13.73 -7.82
C THR A 344 5.04 -14.19 -8.22
N VAL A 345 3.99 -13.57 -7.68
CA VAL A 345 2.59 -13.96 -7.96
C VAL A 345 1.81 -12.86 -8.66
N PHE A 346 1.88 -11.61 -8.19
CA PHE A 346 1.08 -10.52 -8.74
C PHE A 346 1.67 -9.94 -10.03
N LEU A 347 2.97 -9.58 -10.06
CA LEU A 347 3.58 -9.02 -11.27
C LEU A 347 3.47 -9.93 -12.50
N PRO A 348 3.60 -11.28 -12.41
CA PRO A 348 3.34 -12.15 -13.55
C PRO A 348 1.93 -12.00 -14.15
N LYS A 349 0.91 -11.70 -13.34
CA LYS A 349 -0.47 -11.46 -13.83
C LYS A 349 -0.55 -10.14 -14.60
N LEU A 350 0.15 -9.10 -14.15
CA LEU A 350 0.25 -7.82 -14.89
C LEU A 350 1.02 -7.99 -16.21
N ARG A 351 2.12 -8.76 -16.22
CA ARG A 351 2.82 -9.10 -17.48
C ARG A 351 1.91 -9.85 -18.46
N ALA A 352 1.16 -10.81 -17.96
CA ALA A 352 0.18 -11.55 -18.78
C ALA A 352 -0.95 -10.64 -19.30
N ALA A 353 -1.26 -9.54 -18.60
CA ALA A 353 -2.19 -8.50 -19.04
C ALA A 353 -1.54 -7.46 -19.99
N GLY A 354 -0.24 -7.58 -20.30
CA GLY A 354 0.45 -6.72 -21.26
C GLY A 354 1.25 -5.57 -20.66
N VAL A 355 1.45 -5.54 -19.33
CA VAL A 355 2.29 -4.50 -18.69
C VAL A 355 3.76 -4.81 -18.92
N SER A 356 4.52 -3.84 -19.44
CA SER A 356 5.95 -4.00 -19.71
C SER A 356 6.79 -4.00 -18.42
N ASP A 357 7.98 -4.63 -18.50
CA ASP A 357 8.91 -4.65 -17.37
C ASP A 357 9.40 -3.24 -16.98
N ASP A 358 9.50 -2.31 -17.92
CA ASP A 358 9.87 -0.91 -17.62
C ASP A 358 8.80 -0.22 -16.74
N VAL A 359 7.52 -0.46 -17.03
CA VAL A 359 6.42 0.06 -16.20
C VAL A 359 6.42 -0.60 -14.83
N LEU A 360 6.65 -1.91 -14.75
CA LEU A 360 6.74 -2.62 -13.48
C LEU A 360 7.95 -2.15 -12.66
N HIS A 361 9.10 -1.94 -13.30
CA HIS A 361 10.28 -1.35 -12.65
C HIS A 361 9.98 0.04 -12.09
N LYS A 362 9.36 0.90 -12.89
CA LYS A 362 8.94 2.24 -12.45
C LYS A 362 8.09 2.16 -11.17
N ILE A 363 7.09 1.27 -11.13
CA ILE A 363 6.18 1.14 -9.99
C ILE A 363 6.90 0.57 -8.75
N MET A 364 7.65 -0.52 -8.92
CA MET A 364 8.24 -1.25 -7.80
C MET A 364 9.52 -0.63 -7.25
N VAL A 365 10.26 0.10 -8.10
CA VAL A 365 11.58 0.62 -7.77
C VAL A 365 11.58 2.14 -7.70
N ASP A 366 11.17 2.83 -8.79
CA ASP A 366 11.33 4.27 -8.89
C ASP A 366 10.32 5.05 -8.03
N ASN A 367 9.03 4.67 -8.09
CA ASN A 367 7.98 5.34 -7.33
C ASN A 367 8.20 5.19 -5.83
N SER A 368 8.50 3.97 -5.37
CA SER A 368 8.73 3.69 -3.95
C SER A 368 9.93 4.45 -3.41
N ARG A 369 11.04 4.51 -4.16
CA ARG A 369 12.21 5.31 -3.77
C ARG A 369 11.92 6.82 -3.78
N ARG A 370 11.18 7.31 -4.78
CA ARG A 370 10.79 8.73 -4.87
C ARG A 370 9.92 9.15 -3.68
N TRP A 371 9.01 8.29 -3.29
CA TRP A 371 8.15 8.52 -2.12
C TRP A 371 8.95 8.46 -0.81
N LEU A 372 9.80 7.41 -0.61
CA LEU A 372 10.56 7.22 0.62
C LEU A 372 11.68 8.25 0.83
N ALA A 373 12.32 8.70 -0.25
CA ALA A 373 13.45 9.61 -0.16
C ALA A 373 13.04 10.98 0.40
N PHE A 374 13.72 11.45 1.43
CA PHE A 374 13.49 12.76 2.02
C PHE A 374 14.80 13.41 2.47
N VAL A 375 14.82 14.74 2.51
CA VAL A 375 15.92 15.50 3.14
C VAL A 375 15.61 15.65 4.62
N PRO A 376 16.42 15.02 5.52
CA PRO A 376 16.15 15.08 6.95
C PRO A 376 16.19 16.52 7.49
N LYS A 377 15.16 16.93 8.20
CA LYS A 377 15.15 18.18 8.99
C LYS A 377 15.78 18.00 10.38
N ARG A 378 15.93 16.76 10.80
CA ARG A 378 16.50 16.37 12.09
C ARG A 378 17.58 15.31 11.86
N PRO A 379 18.73 15.40 12.54
CA PRO A 379 19.78 14.41 12.44
C PRO A 379 19.28 13.05 12.95
N ARG A 380 19.83 11.96 12.38
CA ARG A 380 19.64 10.62 12.94
C ARG A 380 20.25 10.58 14.33
N LYS A 381 19.52 10.19 15.36
CA LYS A 381 20.11 9.85 16.66
C LYS A 381 21.00 8.63 16.50
N ARG A 382 22.19 8.68 17.06
CA ARG A 382 23.06 7.51 17.16
C ARG A 382 22.44 6.53 18.16
N ALA A 383 22.26 5.29 17.73
CA ALA A 383 21.84 4.20 18.62
C ALA A 383 22.94 3.91 19.63
#